data_898106aca6871956d7ec11c26ba35e86
#
_entry.id   898106aca6871956d7ec11c26ba35e86
#
_cell.length_a   1.000
_cell.length_b   1.000
_cell.length_c   1.000
_cell.angle_alpha   90.00
_cell.angle_beta   90.00
_cell.angle_gamma   90.00
#
_symmetry.space_group_name_H-M   'P 1'
#
loop_
_entity.id
_entity.type
_entity.pdbx_description
1 polymer ?
#
loop_
_entity_poly.entity_id
_entity_poly.type
_entity_poly.pdbx_seq_one_letter_code
_entity_poly.pdbx_strand_id
1 'polypeptide(L)'
;MTATLEKTNATNLWERFCGWITSTENRLYVGWFGCLMFPTLLAATCCYIIAFIAAPPVDIDGIREPVAGSLMYGNNIISGAVIPSSNAIGVHFYPIWEAASVDEWLYNGGPYQLIVLHFFIGVCSYMGREWELSYRLGTVSYTHLTLPTTTIV
;
A
#
# COMPACT_ATOMS: atom_id res chain seq x y z
N MET A 1 -6.00 32.72 10.90
CA MET A 1 -5.69 31.33 10.76
C MET A 1 -4.22 31.05 10.65
N THR A 2 -3.58 31.68 9.76
CA THR A 2 -2.17 31.45 9.54
C THR A 2 -1.34 31.76 10.75
N ALA A 3 -1.57 32.88 11.37
CA ALA A 3 -0.80 33.26 12.53
C ALA A 3 -0.98 32.28 13.67
N THR A 4 -2.19 31.83 13.86
CA THR A 4 -2.47 30.88 14.90
C THR A 4 -1.78 29.57 14.61
N LEU A 5 -1.83 29.13 13.37
CA LEU A 5 -1.16 27.93 12.99
C LEU A 5 0.33 28.04 13.16
N GLU A 6 0.88 29.19 12.84
CA GLU A 6 2.31 29.38 12.99
C GLU A 6 2.73 29.28 14.44
N LYS A 7 1.96 29.90 15.32
CA LYS A 7 2.28 29.81 16.72
C LYS A 7 2.21 28.39 17.20
N THR A 8 1.14 27.72 16.83
CA THR A 8 0.95 26.35 17.22
C THR A 8 2.05 25.48 16.69
N ASN A 9 2.38 25.69 15.44
CA ASN A 9 3.42 24.89 14.81
C ASN A 9 4.77 25.11 15.45
N ALA A 10 5.01 26.32 15.92
CA ALA A 10 6.27 26.63 16.56
C ALA A 10 6.41 25.92 17.89
N THR A 11 5.30 25.67 18.56
CA THR A 11 5.34 25.08 19.89
C THR A 11 4.98 23.61 19.92
N ASN A 12 4.38 23.07 18.84
CA ASN A 12 3.89 21.72 18.88
C ASN A 12 4.19 21.03 17.54
N LEU A 13 5.13 20.10 17.59
CA LEU A 13 5.53 19.38 16.37
C LEU A 13 4.42 18.51 15.85
N TRP A 14 3.60 17.97 16.75
CA TRP A 14 2.48 17.13 16.31
C TRP A 14 1.48 17.91 15.47
N GLU A 15 1.15 19.11 15.91
CA GLU A 15 0.21 19.92 15.15
C GLU A 15 0.79 20.35 13.82
N ARG A 16 2.08 20.60 13.79
CA ARG A 16 2.75 20.93 12.55
C ARG A 16 2.67 19.76 11.56
N PHE A 17 2.91 18.55 12.06
CA PHE A 17 2.82 17.36 11.25
C PHE A 17 1.40 17.15 10.72
N CYS A 18 0.39 17.29 11.58
CA CYS A 18 -1.00 17.15 11.17
C CYS A 18 -1.37 18.18 10.11
N GLY A 19 -0.91 19.40 10.29
CA GLY A 19 -1.17 20.44 9.30
C GLY A 19 -0.55 20.14 7.96
N TRP A 20 0.65 19.58 7.96
CA TRP A 20 1.30 19.21 6.72
C TRP A 20 0.57 18.07 6.03
N ILE A 21 0.15 17.08 6.79
CA ILE A 21 -0.56 15.93 6.24
C ILE A 21 -1.83 16.35 5.52
N THR A 22 -2.54 17.30 6.10
CA THR A 22 -3.84 17.68 5.56
C THR A 22 -3.80 18.90 4.66
N SER A 23 -2.60 19.40 4.35
CA SER A 23 -2.47 20.59 3.54
C SER A 23 -2.76 20.30 2.07
N THR A 24 -3.70 21.03 1.51
CA THR A 24 -4.03 20.90 0.09
C THR A 24 -3.06 21.64 -0.79
N GLU A 25 -2.09 22.34 -0.19
CA GLU A 25 -1.09 23.07 -0.94
C GLU A 25 0.14 22.25 -1.25
N ASN A 26 0.24 21.07 -0.67
CA ASN A 26 1.34 20.17 -1.01
C ASN A 26 1.21 19.78 -2.48
N ARG A 27 2.34 19.58 -3.12
CA ARG A 27 2.32 19.17 -4.51
C ARG A 27 1.53 17.88 -4.68
N LEU A 28 1.76 16.94 -3.76
CA LEU A 28 0.96 15.73 -3.71
C LEU A 28 0.24 15.74 -2.37
N TYR A 29 -1.07 15.73 -2.41
CA TYR A 29 -1.83 15.71 -1.18
C TYR A 29 -1.59 14.39 -0.45
N VAL A 30 -1.24 14.47 0.82
CA VAL A 30 -1.01 13.27 1.61
C VAL A 30 -2.31 12.79 2.23
N GLY A 31 -2.88 13.57 3.14
CA GLY A 31 -4.08 13.20 3.85
C GLY A 31 -3.83 12.08 4.84
N TRP A 32 -4.83 11.82 5.68
CA TRP A 32 -4.71 10.73 6.64
C TRP A 32 -4.73 9.37 5.94
N PHE A 33 -5.51 9.25 4.88
CA PHE A 33 -5.46 8.03 4.08
C PHE A 33 -4.13 7.87 3.38
N GLY A 34 -3.48 8.97 3.03
CA GLY A 34 -2.14 8.90 2.47
C GLY A 34 -1.11 8.34 3.44
N CYS A 35 -1.31 8.57 4.73
CA CYS A 35 -0.43 8.00 5.74
C CYS A 35 -0.45 6.48 5.73
N LEU A 36 -1.55 5.89 5.32
CA LEU A 36 -1.64 4.44 5.12
C LEU A 36 -1.23 4.06 3.71
N MET A 37 -1.63 4.86 2.72
CA MET A 37 -1.42 4.51 1.33
C MET A 37 0.05 4.48 0.94
N PHE A 38 0.80 5.53 1.28
CA PHE A 38 2.18 5.61 0.82
C PHE A 38 3.04 4.46 1.35
N PRO A 39 3.03 4.17 2.66
CA PRO A 39 3.84 3.05 3.14
C PRO A 39 3.39 1.70 2.58
N THR A 40 2.07 1.48 2.47
CA THR A 40 1.59 0.18 2.01
C THR A 40 1.89 -0.06 0.54
N LEU A 41 1.72 0.96 -0.29
CA LEU A 41 2.05 0.82 -1.69
C LEU A 41 3.56 0.68 -1.89
N LEU A 42 4.34 1.42 -1.10
CA LEU A 42 5.78 1.30 -1.16
C LEU A 42 6.22 -0.10 -0.77
N ALA A 43 5.67 -0.64 0.30
CA ALA A 43 6.00 -1.99 0.74
C ALA A 43 5.63 -3.01 -0.32
N ALA A 44 4.44 -2.90 -0.89
CA ALA A 44 3.99 -3.82 -1.92
C ALA A 44 4.89 -3.76 -3.15
N THR A 45 5.24 -2.56 -3.57
CA THR A 45 6.07 -2.37 -4.77
C THR A 45 7.47 -2.90 -4.56
N CYS A 46 8.09 -2.55 -3.45
CA CYS A 46 9.45 -3.01 -3.17
C CYS A 46 9.50 -4.53 -3.03
N CYS A 47 8.54 -5.10 -2.33
CA CYS A 47 8.51 -6.53 -2.15
C CYS A 47 8.27 -7.24 -3.48
N TYR A 48 7.41 -6.68 -4.31
CA TYR A 48 7.15 -7.26 -5.62
C TYR A 48 8.42 -7.26 -6.48
N ILE A 49 9.13 -6.16 -6.52
CA ILE A 49 10.35 -6.07 -7.32
C ILE A 49 11.38 -7.08 -6.84
N ILE A 50 11.59 -7.14 -5.53
CA ILE A 50 12.57 -8.05 -4.97
C ILE A 50 12.16 -9.50 -5.22
N ALA A 51 10.89 -9.81 -5.04
CA ALA A 51 10.40 -11.17 -5.25
C ALA A 51 10.47 -11.56 -6.71
N PHE A 52 10.13 -10.66 -7.62
CA PHE A 52 10.19 -10.94 -9.03
C PHE A 52 11.62 -11.23 -9.48
N ILE A 53 12.59 -10.59 -8.87
CA ILE A 53 13.99 -10.76 -9.25
C ILE A 53 14.62 -11.94 -8.53
N ALA A 54 14.39 -12.11 -7.25
CA ALA A 54 15.23 -12.96 -6.42
C ALA A 54 14.53 -13.98 -5.53
N ALA A 55 13.23 -14.09 -5.58
CA ALA A 55 12.55 -15.01 -4.67
C ALA A 55 12.89 -16.47 -5.00
N PRO A 56 13.15 -17.29 -3.97
CA PRO A 56 13.41 -18.71 -4.20
C PRO A 56 12.13 -19.43 -4.64
N PRO A 57 12.26 -20.67 -5.14
CA PRO A 57 11.08 -21.43 -5.56
C PRO A 57 10.07 -21.60 -4.43
N VAL A 58 8.80 -21.60 -4.79
CA VAL A 58 7.69 -21.62 -3.86
C VAL A 58 6.84 -22.89 -4.11
N ASP A 59 6.45 -23.51 -3.01
CA ASP A 59 5.62 -24.72 -3.05
C ASP A 59 4.16 -24.33 -3.18
N ILE A 60 3.74 -23.96 -4.39
CA ILE A 60 2.41 -23.42 -4.60
C ILE A 60 1.31 -24.46 -4.38
N ASP A 61 1.54 -25.70 -4.84
CA ASP A 61 0.50 -26.72 -4.76
C ASP A 61 0.45 -27.44 -3.43
N GLY A 62 1.41 -27.19 -2.55
CA GLY A 62 1.44 -27.85 -1.25
C GLY A 62 1.90 -29.29 -1.28
N ILE A 63 2.46 -29.72 -2.42
CA ILE A 63 2.90 -31.10 -2.59
C ILE A 63 4.41 -31.25 -2.55
N ARG A 64 5.10 -30.18 -2.08
CA ARG A 64 6.55 -30.16 -1.99
C ARG A 64 7.24 -30.20 -3.35
N GLU A 65 6.61 -29.57 -4.31
CA GLU A 65 7.16 -29.42 -5.65
C GLU A 65 7.27 -27.93 -5.96
N PRO A 66 8.38 -27.29 -5.53
CA PRO A 66 8.50 -25.84 -5.66
C PRO A 66 8.52 -25.37 -7.10
N VAL A 67 7.92 -24.20 -7.33
CA VAL A 67 7.87 -23.57 -8.64
C VAL A 67 8.69 -22.30 -8.58
N ALA A 68 9.63 -22.16 -9.54
CA ALA A 68 10.46 -20.96 -9.61
C ALA A 68 9.76 -19.92 -10.45
N GLY A 69 9.73 -18.70 -9.94
CA GLY A 69 9.11 -17.59 -10.65
C GLY A 69 10.00 -16.38 -10.80
N SER A 70 11.17 -16.37 -10.19
CA SER A 70 12.01 -15.19 -10.21
C SER A 70 13.07 -15.27 -11.29
N LEU A 71 13.62 -14.11 -11.63
CA LEU A 71 14.63 -14.05 -12.69
C LEU A 71 15.89 -14.81 -12.35
N MET A 72 16.29 -14.79 -11.07
CA MET A 72 17.51 -15.46 -10.65
C MET A 72 17.39 -16.97 -10.67
N TYR A 73 16.21 -17.48 -10.82
CA TYR A 73 15.96 -18.92 -10.83
C TYR A 73 15.55 -19.41 -12.22
N GLY A 74 15.97 -18.71 -13.24
CA GLY A 74 15.83 -19.21 -14.60
C GLY A 74 14.68 -18.66 -15.41
N ASN A 75 13.99 -17.65 -14.88
CA ASN A 75 12.88 -17.05 -15.63
C ASN A 75 13.34 -15.78 -16.31
N ASN A 76 12.55 -15.34 -17.29
CA ASN A 76 12.74 -14.04 -17.91
C ASN A 76 11.52 -13.17 -17.59
N ILE A 77 11.47 -12.00 -18.17
CA ILE A 77 10.38 -11.08 -17.87
C ILE A 77 9.03 -11.65 -18.24
N ILE A 78 8.99 -12.43 -19.30
CA ILE A 78 7.72 -12.99 -19.77
C ILE A 78 7.26 -14.14 -18.88
N SER A 79 8.18 -15.02 -18.47
CA SER A 79 7.82 -16.19 -17.69
C SER A 79 7.87 -15.93 -16.18
N GLY A 80 8.45 -14.82 -15.76
CA GLY A 80 8.59 -14.52 -14.35
C GLY A 80 7.26 -14.21 -13.69
N ALA A 81 7.17 -14.52 -12.40
CA ALA A 81 5.97 -14.24 -11.63
C ALA A 81 6.27 -14.35 -10.15
N VAL A 82 5.48 -13.67 -9.35
CA VAL A 82 5.48 -13.91 -7.90
C VAL A 82 4.52 -15.07 -7.68
N ILE A 83 5.07 -16.19 -7.22
CA ILE A 83 4.28 -17.41 -7.11
C ILE A 83 3.33 -17.29 -5.93
N PRO A 84 2.07 -17.67 -6.10
CA PRO A 84 1.09 -17.59 -5.03
C PRO A 84 1.46 -18.43 -3.81
N SER A 85 0.85 -18.09 -2.68
CA SER A 85 1.06 -18.82 -1.45
C SER A 85 0.66 -20.28 -1.59
N SER A 86 1.32 -21.13 -0.80
CA SER A 86 1.09 -22.55 -0.85
C SER A 86 -0.38 -22.89 -0.61
N ASN A 87 -0.85 -23.92 -1.33
CA ASN A 87 -2.20 -24.43 -1.12
C ASN A 87 -2.37 -24.96 0.31
N ALA A 88 -1.28 -25.37 0.95
CA ALA A 88 -1.33 -25.82 2.34
C ALA A 88 -1.67 -24.67 3.28
N ILE A 89 -1.31 -23.45 2.93
CA ILE A 89 -1.67 -22.26 3.70
C ILE A 89 -3.15 -21.93 3.48
N GLY A 90 -3.62 -22.11 2.24
CA GLY A 90 -4.99 -21.79 1.91
C GLY A 90 -5.25 -20.31 2.08
N VAL A 91 -6.35 -20.01 2.76
CA VAL A 91 -6.73 -18.61 3.02
C VAL A 91 -6.28 -18.15 4.40
N HIS A 92 -5.44 -18.91 5.07
CA HIS A 92 -4.94 -18.53 6.38
C HIS A 92 -4.00 -17.35 6.25
N PHE A 93 -4.06 -16.47 7.24
CA PHE A 93 -3.16 -15.32 7.29
C PHE A 93 -1.76 -15.82 7.61
N TYR A 94 -0.79 -15.46 6.78
CA TYR A 94 0.56 -16.01 6.90
C TYR A 94 1.62 -14.90 6.83
N PRO A 95 1.71 -14.08 7.87
CA PRO A 95 2.76 -13.05 7.92
C PRO A 95 4.10 -13.67 8.30
N ILE A 96 5.15 -12.87 8.17
CA ILE A 96 6.50 -13.35 8.47
C ILE A 96 6.61 -13.89 9.89
N TRP A 97 5.92 -13.25 10.83
CA TRP A 97 6.05 -13.64 12.24
C TRP A 97 5.28 -14.91 12.59
N GLU A 98 4.44 -15.39 11.70
CA GLU A 98 3.74 -16.65 11.92
C GLU A 98 4.52 -17.85 11.38
N ALA A 99 5.57 -17.59 10.60
CA ALA A 99 6.40 -18.64 10.09
C ALA A 99 7.52 -18.94 11.08
N ALA A 100 8.02 -20.16 11.05
CA ALA A 100 9.12 -20.54 11.93
C ALA A 100 10.40 -19.81 11.54
N SER A 101 10.55 -19.47 10.26
CA SER A 101 11.72 -18.74 9.80
C SER A 101 11.35 -18.01 8.52
N VAL A 102 12.22 -17.07 8.12
CA VAL A 102 12.01 -16.36 6.86
C VAL A 102 12.13 -17.32 5.68
N ASP A 103 13.01 -18.30 5.79
CA ASP A 103 13.16 -19.28 4.72
C ASP A 103 11.89 -20.08 4.53
N GLU A 104 11.26 -20.49 5.61
CA GLU A 104 9.99 -21.19 5.53
C GLU A 104 8.90 -20.28 4.94
N TRP A 105 8.89 -19.04 5.36
CA TRP A 105 7.94 -18.06 4.84
C TRP A 105 8.10 -17.90 3.32
N LEU A 106 9.34 -17.83 2.86
CA LEU A 106 9.61 -17.73 1.43
C LEU A 106 9.18 -18.99 0.68
N TYR A 107 9.44 -20.15 1.27
CA TYR A 107 9.11 -21.42 0.63
C TYR A 107 7.61 -21.59 0.47
N ASN A 108 6.84 -21.07 1.40
CA ASN A 108 5.39 -21.21 1.38
C ASN A 108 4.68 -20.07 0.65
N GLY A 109 5.42 -19.19 0.03
CA GLY A 109 4.80 -18.13 -0.76
C GLY A 109 4.30 -16.96 0.05
N GLY A 110 4.90 -16.69 1.21
CA GLY A 110 4.52 -15.55 2.03
C GLY A 110 4.58 -14.21 1.32
N PRO A 111 5.59 -13.95 0.48
CA PRO A 111 5.64 -12.68 -0.23
C PRO A 111 4.41 -12.35 -1.06
N TYR A 112 3.76 -13.37 -1.61
CA TYR A 112 2.55 -13.15 -2.38
C TYR A 112 1.46 -12.52 -1.50
N GLN A 113 1.26 -13.07 -0.32
CA GLN A 113 0.28 -12.51 0.61
C GLN A 113 0.66 -11.11 1.04
N LEU A 114 1.92 -10.89 1.34
CA LEU A 114 2.38 -9.58 1.75
C LEU A 114 2.05 -8.54 0.68
N ILE A 115 2.38 -8.85 -0.56
CA ILE A 115 2.17 -7.93 -1.67
C ILE A 115 0.69 -7.67 -1.89
N VAL A 116 -0.11 -8.73 -1.94
CA VAL A 116 -1.53 -8.59 -2.24
C VAL A 116 -2.24 -7.81 -1.16
N LEU A 117 -1.97 -8.11 0.11
CA LEU A 117 -2.66 -7.44 1.20
C LEU A 117 -2.23 -5.98 1.32
N HIS A 118 -0.93 -5.71 1.18
CA HIS A 118 -0.48 -4.33 1.24
C HIS A 118 -1.01 -3.53 0.05
N PHE A 119 -1.02 -4.14 -1.11
CA PHE A 119 -1.54 -3.46 -2.29
C PHE A 119 -3.03 -3.18 -2.15
N PHE A 120 -3.77 -4.15 -1.62
CA PHE A 120 -5.21 -3.96 -1.41
C PHE A 120 -5.49 -2.82 -0.44
N ILE A 121 -4.77 -2.81 0.68
CA ILE A 121 -4.90 -1.72 1.64
C ILE A 121 -4.50 -0.40 1.00
N GLY A 122 -3.45 -0.41 0.20
CA GLY A 122 -3.00 0.79 -0.49
C GLY A 122 -4.03 1.33 -1.46
N VAL A 123 -4.67 0.45 -2.22
CA VAL A 123 -5.69 0.86 -3.16
C VAL A 123 -6.92 1.41 -2.44
N CYS A 124 -7.34 0.73 -1.37
CA CYS A 124 -8.46 1.22 -0.59
C CYS A 124 -8.15 2.58 0.02
N SER A 125 -6.91 2.75 0.49
CA SER A 125 -6.50 4.03 1.04
C SER A 125 -6.40 5.11 -0.03
N TYR A 126 -6.04 4.72 -1.25
CA TYR A 126 -6.03 5.65 -2.36
C TYR A 126 -7.44 6.19 -2.62
N MET A 127 -8.42 5.32 -2.62
CA MET A 127 -9.79 5.74 -2.80
C MET A 127 -10.27 6.60 -1.64
N GLY A 128 -9.89 6.23 -0.43
CA GLY A 128 -10.19 7.05 0.74
C GLY A 128 -9.51 8.40 0.68
N ARG A 129 -8.29 8.42 0.15
CA ARG A 129 -7.55 9.65 -0.02
C ARG A 129 -8.23 10.58 -1.04
N GLU A 130 -8.78 10.02 -2.11
CA GLU A 130 -9.54 10.80 -3.06
C GLU A 130 -10.77 11.41 -2.41
N TRP A 131 -11.47 10.60 -1.62
CA TRP A 131 -12.61 11.12 -0.88
C TRP A 131 -12.18 12.21 0.10
N GLU A 132 -11.09 11.97 0.82
CA GLU A 132 -10.63 12.94 1.82
C GLU A 132 -10.26 14.27 1.16
N LEU A 133 -9.57 14.20 0.04
CA LEU A 133 -9.20 15.41 -0.65
C LEU A 133 -10.43 16.16 -1.16
N SER A 134 -11.39 15.44 -1.68
CA SER A 134 -12.62 16.07 -2.15
C SER A 134 -13.38 16.70 -0.99
N TYR A 135 -13.35 16.08 0.17
CA TYR A 135 -13.97 16.65 1.35
C TYR A 135 -13.30 17.97 1.75
N ARG A 136 -11.97 18.00 1.73
CA ARG A 136 -11.25 19.21 2.10
C ARG A 136 -11.42 20.33 1.10
N LEU A 137 -11.50 19.98 -0.17
CA LEU A 137 -11.74 20.97 -1.20
C LEU A 137 -13.21 21.20 -1.45
N GLY A 138 -14.02 20.26 -1.07
CA GLY A 138 -15.40 20.20 -1.47
C GLY A 138 -16.22 21.38 -1.02
N THR A 139 -15.95 21.87 0.19
CA THR A 139 -16.68 23.02 0.66
C THR A 139 -16.53 24.20 -0.28
N VAL A 140 -15.33 24.39 -0.77
CA VAL A 140 -15.05 25.47 -1.67
C VAL A 140 -15.41 25.11 -3.10
N SER A 141 -14.97 23.92 -3.52
CA SER A 141 -15.21 23.48 -4.87
C SER A 141 -16.67 23.36 -5.20
N TYR A 142 -17.41 22.75 -4.34
CA TYR A 142 -18.82 22.59 -4.58
C TYR A 142 -19.53 23.91 -4.63
N THR A 143 -19.12 24.82 -3.78
CA THR A 143 -19.72 26.13 -3.78
C THR A 143 -19.57 26.83 -5.13
N HIS A 144 -18.44 26.62 -5.76
CA HIS A 144 -18.17 27.32 -7.00
C HIS A 144 -18.57 26.56 -8.24
N LEU A 145 -18.31 25.26 -8.25
CA LEU A 145 -18.42 24.53 -9.47
C LEU A 145 -19.70 23.89 -9.66
N THR A 146 -20.36 23.69 -8.64
CA THR A 146 -21.24 22.67 -8.79
C THR A 146 -22.52 22.90 -8.38
N LEU A 147 -22.89 24.10 -8.36
CA LEU A 147 -24.24 24.23 -8.17
C LEU A 147 -25.01 23.28 -9.03
N PRO A 148 -24.63 23.11 -10.26
CA PRO A 148 -25.30 22.10 -11.06
C PRO A 148 -24.91 20.72 -10.70
N THR A 149 -23.69 20.55 -10.26
CA THR A 149 -23.20 19.23 -10.00
C THR A 149 -23.52 18.78 -8.60
N THR A 150 -23.64 19.72 -7.71
CA THR A 150 -23.97 19.42 -6.35
C THR A 150 -25.26 18.69 -6.24
N THR A 151 -26.17 19.03 -7.05
CA THR A 151 -27.46 18.38 -7.01
C THR A 151 -27.35 16.96 -7.48
N ILE A 152 -26.34 16.64 -8.21
CA ILE A 152 -26.14 15.30 -8.68
C ILE A 152 -25.48 14.50 -7.59
N VAL A 153 -24.67 15.13 -6.84
CA VAL A 153 -23.95 14.52 -5.78
C VAL A 153 -24.73 14.61 -4.49
#